data_444568bb834c4272add1deb3a2292111
#
_entry.id   444568bb834c4272add1deb3a2292111
#
_cell.length_a   1.000
_cell.length_b   1.000
_cell.length_c   1.000
_cell.angle_alpha   90.00
_cell.angle_beta   90.00
_cell.angle_gamma   90.00
#
_symmetry.space_group_name_H-M   'P 1'
#
loop_
_entity.id
_entity.type
_entity.pdbx_description
1 polymer ?
#
loop_
_entity_poly.entity_id
_entity_poly.type
_entity_poly.pdbx_seq_one_letter_code
_entity_poly.pdbx_strand_id
1 'polypeptide(L)'
;MSLDKQGVAMPLVEAMLKYKNEDVYPMHTPGHKGGRGMEVLLRQEMGASVRMDVSLMSELDDIHEPESYIKEAQELAARTYGSDACFWCVNGTSQAIHAMLMTALNPGEKLLLPRNAHRSVAGGLILGGIEAVYLQPDYSAEFGIMLQVTPAAIEAALAADSSIKAVLLTSPNYYGVAADVQAIAHICHTHGAVLLVDEAHGPHLGFS
;
A
#
# COMPACT_ATOMS: atom_id res chain seq x y z
N MET A 1 13.71 8.88 -23.37
CA MET A 1 12.60 8.20 -22.70
C MET A 1 12.20 7.03 -23.60
N SER A 2 12.54 5.82 -23.21
CA SER A 2 12.12 4.64 -23.96
C SER A 2 10.69 4.32 -23.52
N LEU A 3 9.81 4.14 -24.47
CA LEU A 3 8.45 3.69 -24.23
C LEU A 3 8.42 2.18 -24.42
N ASP A 4 7.59 1.48 -23.69
CA ASP A 4 7.31 0.08 -24.03
C ASP A 4 6.67 0.00 -25.44
N LYS A 5 6.41 -1.21 -25.92
CA LYS A 5 5.75 -1.40 -27.23
C LYS A 5 4.35 -0.77 -27.33
N GLN A 6 3.79 -0.33 -26.21
CA GLN A 6 2.47 0.32 -26.09
C GLN A 6 2.59 1.84 -25.84
N GLY A 7 3.82 2.38 -25.73
CA GLY A 7 4.04 3.81 -25.51
C GLY A 7 3.95 4.26 -24.05
N VAL A 8 4.01 3.33 -23.09
CA VAL A 8 3.94 3.64 -21.66
C VAL A 8 5.33 3.93 -21.10
N ALA A 9 5.48 5.03 -20.38
CA ALA A 9 6.71 5.39 -19.68
C ALA A 9 6.94 4.48 -18.46
N MET A 10 8.16 3.98 -18.29
CA MET A 10 8.56 3.13 -17.18
C MET A 10 9.83 3.67 -16.51
N PRO A 11 9.79 4.86 -15.86
CA PRO A 11 10.98 5.59 -15.47
C PRO A 11 11.93 4.78 -14.59
N LEU A 12 11.43 4.10 -13.57
CA LEU A 12 12.26 3.29 -12.67
C LEU A 12 12.86 2.07 -13.37
N VAL A 13 12.06 1.35 -14.19
CA VAL A 13 12.54 0.19 -14.94
C VAL A 13 13.61 0.61 -15.97
N GLU A 14 13.39 1.73 -16.65
CA GLU A 14 14.34 2.27 -17.62
C GLU A 14 15.66 2.67 -16.97
N ALA A 15 15.63 3.32 -15.80
CA ALA A 15 16.81 3.66 -15.02
C ALA A 15 17.59 2.41 -14.59
N MET A 16 16.91 1.38 -14.09
CA MET A 16 17.53 0.12 -13.69
C MET A 16 18.13 -0.63 -14.89
N LEU A 17 17.46 -0.63 -16.04
CA LEU A 17 17.99 -1.26 -17.26
C LEU A 17 19.20 -0.49 -17.81
N LYS A 18 19.19 0.85 -17.74
CA LYS A 18 20.33 1.68 -18.10
C LYS A 18 21.52 1.33 -17.20
N TYR A 19 21.38 1.39 -15.89
CA TYR A 19 22.42 1.06 -14.93
C TYR A 19 22.95 -0.38 -15.13
N LYS A 20 22.06 -1.37 -15.30
CA LYS A 20 22.45 -2.75 -15.59
C LYS A 20 23.38 -2.90 -16.79
N ASN A 21 23.22 -2.04 -17.82
CA ASN A 21 23.99 -2.09 -19.05
C ASN A 21 25.27 -1.24 -19.02
N GLU A 22 25.45 -0.43 -17.96
CA GLU A 22 26.68 0.30 -17.77
C GLU A 22 27.84 -0.63 -17.36
N ASP A 23 29.06 -0.36 -17.84
CA ASP A 23 30.25 -1.12 -17.46
C ASP A 23 30.88 -0.55 -16.18
N VAL A 24 30.11 -0.64 -15.09
CA VAL A 24 30.53 -0.20 -13.76
C VAL A 24 30.85 -1.39 -12.86
N TYR A 25 31.78 -1.22 -11.93
CA TYR A 25 32.03 -2.18 -10.88
C TYR A 25 31.25 -1.79 -9.64
N PRO A 26 30.17 -2.52 -9.25
CA PRO A 26 29.31 -2.11 -8.17
C PRO A 26 30.02 -2.25 -6.81
N MET A 27 30.27 -1.13 -6.14
CA MET A 27 30.89 -1.06 -4.82
C MET A 27 29.85 -0.89 -3.69
N HIS A 28 28.57 -0.74 -4.05
CA HIS A 28 27.45 -0.63 -3.13
C HIS A 28 26.97 -1.99 -2.59
N THR A 29 26.05 -1.98 -1.61
CA THR A 29 25.25 -3.13 -1.22
C THR A 29 24.13 -3.35 -2.25
N PRO A 30 23.65 -4.60 -2.44
CA PRO A 30 24.12 -5.84 -1.83
C PRO A 30 25.50 -6.29 -2.37
N GLY A 31 26.24 -7.06 -1.57
CA GLY A 31 27.64 -7.41 -1.81
C GLY A 31 27.92 -8.40 -2.95
N HIS A 32 26.93 -8.89 -3.68
CA HIS A 32 27.09 -9.88 -4.76
C HIS A 32 27.76 -9.33 -6.04
N LYS A 33 28.02 -8.02 -6.12
CA LYS A 33 28.76 -7.36 -7.22
C LYS A 33 28.20 -7.68 -8.62
N GLY A 34 26.87 -7.53 -8.78
CA GLY A 34 26.16 -7.90 -10.02
C GLY A 34 26.24 -9.41 -10.33
N GLY A 35 26.33 -10.24 -9.30
CA GLY A 35 26.43 -11.69 -9.40
C GLY A 35 27.85 -12.25 -9.53
N ARG A 36 28.90 -11.40 -9.54
CA ARG A 36 30.29 -11.85 -9.71
C ARG A 36 30.79 -12.69 -8.54
N GLY A 37 30.28 -12.47 -7.31
CA GLY A 37 30.61 -13.21 -6.10
C GLY A 37 29.61 -14.32 -5.73
N MET A 38 28.63 -14.58 -6.58
CA MET A 38 27.60 -15.59 -6.29
C MET A 38 28.07 -16.98 -6.70
N GLU A 39 27.52 -17.98 -5.98
CA GLU A 39 27.63 -19.39 -6.37
C GLU A 39 27.05 -19.58 -7.80
N VAL A 40 27.66 -20.49 -8.58
CA VAL A 40 27.37 -20.63 -10.02
C VAL A 40 25.92 -21.00 -10.28
N LEU A 41 25.39 -21.98 -9.54
CA LEU A 41 23.98 -22.41 -9.70
C LEU A 41 23.01 -21.28 -9.39
N LEU A 42 23.19 -20.56 -8.29
CA LEU A 42 22.34 -19.45 -7.91
C LEU A 42 22.38 -18.33 -8.96
N ARG A 43 23.56 -18.01 -9.48
CA ARG A 43 23.71 -17.02 -10.54
C ARG A 43 23.02 -17.44 -11.85
N GLN A 44 23.05 -18.74 -12.18
CA GLN A 44 22.35 -19.27 -13.35
C GLN A 44 20.83 -19.16 -13.20
N GLU A 45 20.30 -19.51 -12.03
CA GLU A 45 18.87 -19.44 -11.73
C GLU A 45 18.35 -17.98 -11.71
N MET A 46 19.08 -17.06 -11.10
CA MET A 46 18.70 -15.64 -11.04
C MET A 46 18.95 -14.90 -12.36
N GLY A 47 19.84 -15.38 -13.20
CA GLY A 47 20.14 -14.83 -14.50
C GLY A 47 20.57 -13.37 -14.45
N ALA A 48 20.14 -12.59 -15.44
CA ALA A 48 20.52 -11.19 -15.59
C ALA A 48 19.85 -10.25 -14.56
N SER A 49 18.81 -10.69 -13.87
CA SER A 49 18.07 -9.90 -12.89
C SER A 49 18.91 -9.49 -11.68
N VAL A 50 19.92 -10.30 -11.32
CA VAL A 50 20.85 -9.98 -10.24
C VAL A 50 21.59 -8.65 -10.42
N ARG A 51 21.71 -8.17 -11.65
CA ARG A 51 22.32 -6.87 -11.95
C ARG A 51 21.36 -5.70 -11.73
N MET A 52 20.11 -5.97 -11.48
CA MET A 52 19.07 -5.00 -11.13
C MET A 52 18.81 -4.95 -9.61
N ASP A 53 19.47 -5.81 -8.84
CA ASP A 53 19.43 -5.75 -7.38
C ASP A 53 20.50 -4.75 -6.90
N VAL A 54 20.04 -3.55 -6.62
CA VAL A 54 20.84 -2.36 -6.37
C VAL A 54 20.43 -1.67 -5.08
N SER A 55 21.29 -0.80 -4.57
CA SER A 55 21.00 0.04 -3.41
C SER A 55 20.38 1.38 -3.83
N LEU A 56 20.00 2.17 -2.84
CA LEU A 56 19.70 3.58 -3.01
C LEU A 56 20.98 4.32 -3.37
N MET A 57 20.98 5.03 -4.47
CA MET A 57 22.12 5.80 -4.93
C MET A 57 21.69 6.91 -5.93
N SER A 58 22.49 7.94 -6.05
CA SER A 58 22.17 9.14 -6.84
C SER A 58 21.79 8.84 -8.29
N GLU A 59 22.37 7.77 -8.86
CA GLU A 59 22.09 7.33 -10.23
C GLU A 59 20.72 6.67 -10.42
N LEU A 60 20.08 6.22 -9.33
CA LEU A 60 18.82 5.47 -9.34
C LEU A 60 17.73 6.06 -8.45
N ASP A 61 18.03 7.15 -7.73
CA ASP A 61 17.15 7.81 -6.80
C ASP A 61 17.09 7.17 -5.39
N ASP A 62 16.49 7.86 -4.43
CA ASP A 62 16.32 7.41 -3.05
C ASP A 62 14.83 7.37 -2.69
N ILE A 63 14.38 6.21 -2.20
CA ILE A 63 12.97 6.03 -1.80
C ILE A 63 12.56 6.86 -0.59
N HIS A 64 13.52 7.29 0.25
CA HIS A 64 13.26 8.13 1.41
C HIS A 64 13.13 9.62 1.03
N GLU A 65 13.78 10.03 -0.06
CA GLU A 65 13.74 11.40 -0.59
C GLU A 65 13.71 11.36 -2.13
N PRO A 66 12.59 10.92 -2.72
CA PRO A 66 12.49 10.75 -4.17
C PRO A 66 12.56 12.08 -4.91
N GLU A 67 13.51 12.23 -5.83
CA GLU A 67 13.69 13.45 -6.62
C GLU A 67 13.64 13.22 -8.14
N SER A 68 13.83 11.98 -8.60
CA SER A 68 13.93 11.64 -10.03
C SER A 68 13.06 10.43 -10.42
N TYR A 69 13.63 9.28 -10.71
CA TYR A 69 12.93 8.11 -11.27
C TYR A 69 11.85 7.51 -10.36
N ILE A 70 12.10 7.46 -9.04
CA ILE A 70 11.10 6.98 -8.08
C ILE A 70 9.96 7.98 -7.99
N LYS A 71 10.27 9.28 -7.93
CA LYS A 71 9.28 10.35 -7.93
C LYS A 71 8.41 10.31 -9.20
N GLU A 72 9.04 10.22 -10.38
CA GLU A 72 8.32 10.11 -11.65
C GLU A 72 7.40 8.88 -11.68
N ALA A 73 7.85 7.74 -11.14
CA ALA A 73 7.04 6.53 -11.05
C ALA A 73 5.87 6.69 -10.06
N GLN A 74 6.07 7.35 -8.92
CA GLN A 74 5.01 7.69 -7.96
C GLN A 74 3.96 8.62 -8.58
N GLU A 75 4.38 9.64 -9.31
CA GLU A 75 3.48 10.57 -10.02
C GLU A 75 2.67 9.87 -11.13
N LEU A 76 3.30 8.94 -11.86
CA LEU A 76 2.59 8.10 -12.83
C LEU A 76 1.53 7.23 -12.17
N ALA A 77 1.85 6.60 -11.05
CA ALA A 77 0.90 5.80 -10.28
C ALA A 77 -0.24 6.66 -9.75
N ALA A 78 0.05 7.83 -9.18
CA ALA A 78 -0.96 8.76 -8.70
C ALA A 78 -1.95 9.15 -9.82
N ARG A 79 -1.43 9.53 -11.00
CA ARG A 79 -2.28 9.84 -12.17
C ARG A 79 -3.12 8.65 -12.61
N THR A 80 -2.55 7.45 -12.58
CA THR A 80 -3.22 6.23 -13.03
C THR A 80 -4.39 5.85 -12.11
N TYR A 81 -4.21 6.02 -10.80
CA TYR A 81 -5.25 5.76 -9.79
C TYR A 81 -6.18 6.96 -9.53
N GLY A 82 -5.89 8.14 -10.10
CA GLY A 82 -6.67 9.35 -9.87
C GLY A 82 -6.51 9.89 -8.44
N SER A 83 -5.37 9.62 -7.78
CA SER A 83 -5.05 10.11 -6.44
C SER A 83 -4.17 11.38 -6.49
N ASP A 84 -4.19 12.17 -5.42
CA ASP A 84 -3.33 13.36 -5.29
C ASP A 84 -1.85 12.98 -5.16
N ALA A 85 -1.55 11.86 -4.53
CA ALA A 85 -0.19 11.34 -4.36
C ALA A 85 -0.17 9.82 -4.25
N CYS A 86 0.99 9.23 -4.58
CA CYS A 86 1.28 7.80 -4.40
C CYS A 86 2.66 7.65 -3.76
N PHE A 87 2.77 6.73 -2.79
CA PHE A 87 4.01 6.43 -2.08
C PHE A 87 4.33 4.94 -2.18
N TRP A 88 5.55 4.61 -2.58
CA TRP A 88 6.00 3.22 -2.63
C TRP A 88 6.36 2.69 -1.25
N CYS A 89 5.82 1.53 -0.90
CA CYS A 89 6.17 0.79 0.31
C CYS A 89 6.90 -0.49 -0.06
N VAL A 90 8.04 -0.77 0.58
CA VAL A 90 8.90 -1.92 0.26
C VAL A 90 8.69 -3.13 1.17
N ASN A 91 7.93 -2.99 2.27
CA ASN A 91 7.60 -4.06 3.21
C ASN A 91 6.15 -4.54 3.11
N GLY A 92 5.58 -4.45 1.88
CA GLY A 92 4.21 -4.88 1.60
C GLY A 92 3.14 -3.98 2.22
N THR A 93 1.88 -4.34 1.98
CA THR A 93 0.72 -3.58 2.47
C THR A 93 0.68 -3.43 3.99
N SER A 94 1.28 -4.34 4.76
CA SER A 94 1.37 -4.20 6.22
C SER A 94 2.11 -2.92 6.65
N GLN A 95 3.19 -2.56 5.96
CA GLN A 95 3.88 -1.29 6.22
C GLN A 95 2.99 -0.10 5.85
N ALA A 96 2.30 -0.16 4.71
CA ALA A 96 1.40 0.90 4.27
C ALA A 96 0.27 1.13 5.29
N ILE A 97 -0.33 0.05 5.83
CA ILE A 97 -1.36 0.13 6.86
C ILE A 97 -0.81 0.78 8.15
N HIS A 98 0.39 0.40 8.60
CA HIS A 98 1.00 1.03 9.77
C HIS A 98 1.24 2.53 9.54
N ALA A 99 1.82 2.90 8.39
CA ALA A 99 2.06 4.29 8.04
C ALA A 99 0.76 5.09 7.96
N MET A 100 -0.27 4.55 7.31
CA MET A 100 -1.58 5.16 7.16
C MET A 100 -2.23 5.44 8.53
N LEU A 101 -2.22 4.45 9.45
CA LEU A 101 -2.78 4.60 10.79
C LEU A 101 -2.02 5.66 11.61
N MET A 102 -0.68 5.59 11.62
CA MET A 102 0.15 6.50 12.40
C MET A 102 0.19 7.93 11.82
N THR A 103 -0.17 8.11 10.55
CA THR A 103 -0.32 9.43 9.93
C THR A 103 -1.69 10.04 10.22
N ALA A 104 -2.73 9.22 10.23
CA ALA A 104 -4.11 9.67 10.38
C ALA A 104 -4.52 9.90 11.84
N LEU A 105 -3.87 9.24 12.80
CA LEU A 105 -4.28 9.20 14.20
C LEU A 105 -3.11 9.42 15.16
N ASN A 106 -3.38 10.15 16.24
CA ASN A 106 -2.48 10.32 17.36
C ASN A 106 -2.73 9.25 18.45
N PRO A 107 -1.74 9.01 19.35
CA PRO A 107 -1.95 8.11 20.50
C PRO A 107 -3.17 8.51 21.33
N GLY A 108 -4.03 7.54 21.67
CA GLY A 108 -5.27 7.72 22.40
C GLY A 108 -6.47 8.13 21.56
N GLU A 109 -6.30 8.44 20.27
CA GLU A 109 -7.42 8.66 19.37
C GLU A 109 -8.08 7.34 18.93
N LYS A 110 -9.38 7.40 18.59
CA LYS A 110 -10.20 6.22 18.29
C LYS A 110 -10.29 5.94 16.81
N LEU A 111 -10.08 4.67 16.46
CA LEU A 111 -10.30 4.09 15.13
C LEU A 111 -11.52 3.16 15.17
N LEU A 112 -12.51 3.42 14.31
CA LEU A 112 -13.63 2.49 14.05
C LEU A 112 -13.19 1.51 12.96
N LEU A 113 -13.32 0.20 13.22
CA LEU A 113 -12.87 -0.82 12.28
C LEU A 113 -13.70 -2.13 12.41
N PRO A 114 -13.80 -2.93 11.32
CA PRO A 114 -14.45 -4.23 11.36
C PRO A 114 -13.60 -5.26 12.13
N ARG A 115 -14.25 -6.21 12.80
CA ARG A 115 -13.58 -7.29 13.55
C ARG A 115 -12.75 -8.23 12.68
N ASN A 116 -13.03 -8.29 11.38
CA ASN A 116 -12.31 -9.12 10.41
C ASN A 116 -11.21 -8.34 9.65
N ALA A 117 -10.78 -7.19 10.16
CA ALA A 117 -9.63 -6.46 9.60
C ALA A 117 -8.35 -7.31 9.65
N HIS A 118 -7.43 -7.07 8.72
CA HIS A 118 -6.17 -7.81 8.66
C HIS A 118 -5.32 -7.60 9.92
N ARG A 119 -4.54 -8.62 10.30
CA ARG A 119 -3.68 -8.60 11.51
C ARG A 119 -2.70 -7.41 11.57
N SER A 120 -2.29 -6.86 10.44
CA SER A 120 -1.43 -5.68 10.39
C SER A 120 -2.07 -4.45 11.03
N VAL A 121 -3.42 -4.35 10.98
CA VAL A 121 -4.16 -3.28 11.65
C VAL A 121 -3.94 -3.36 13.16
N ALA A 122 -4.03 -4.56 13.76
CA ALA A 122 -3.73 -4.74 15.18
C ALA A 122 -2.28 -4.31 15.53
N GLY A 123 -1.32 -4.63 14.66
CA GLY A 123 0.06 -4.14 14.80
C GLY A 123 0.14 -2.61 14.78
N GLY A 124 -0.56 -1.97 13.85
CA GLY A 124 -0.61 -0.51 13.74
C GLY A 124 -1.28 0.16 14.94
N LEU A 125 -2.35 -0.43 15.48
CA LEU A 125 -3.00 0.05 16.72
C LEU A 125 -2.03 0.05 17.90
N ILE A 126 -1.27 -1.05 18.07
CA ILE A 126 -0.28 -1.17 19.15
C ILE A 126 0.85 -0.15 18.97
N LEU A 127 1.42 -0.05 17.77
CA LEU A 127 2.52 0.86 17.46
C LEU A 127 2.12 2.33 17.62
N GLY A 128 0.91 2.68 17.16
CA GLY A 128 0.37 4.04 17.21
C GLY A 128 -0.27 4.42 18.56
N GLY A 129 -0.45 3.47 19.49
CA GLY A 129 -1.20 3.71 20.73
C GLY A 129 -2.65 4.10 20.47
N ILE A 130 -3.28 3.57 19.41
CA ILE A 130 -4.61 3.94 18.92
C ILE A 130 -5.65 3.08 19.60
N GLU A 131 -6.78 3.68 20.02
CA GLU A 131 -7.90 2.98 20.62
C GLU A 131 -8.82 2.38 19.56
N ALA A 132 -9.12 1.07 19.66
CA ALA A 132 -9.96 0.36 18.72
C ALA A 132 -11.43 0.38 19.14
N VAL A 133 -12.30 0.81 18.23
CA VAL A 133 -13.77 0.63 18.32
C VAL A 133 -14.18 -0.36 17.25
N TYR A 134 -14.69 -1.53 17.66
CA TYR A 134 -14.97 -2.62 16.73
C TYR A 134 -16.41 -2.66 16.28
N LEU A 135 -16.63 -2.80 14.97
CA LEU A 135 -17.90 -3.17 14.37
C LEU A 135 -17.90 -4.65 14.00
N GLN A 136 -19.05 -5.30 14.17
CA GLN A 136 -19.26 -6.65 13.69
C GLN A 136 -19.71 -6.57 12.23
N PRO A 137 -18.96 -7.20 11.28
CA PRO A 137 -19.44 -7.34 9.91
C PRO A 137 -20.68 -8.23 9.83
N ASP A 138 -21.45 -8.04 8.77
CA ASP A 138 -22.54 -8.96 8.46
C ASP A 138 -22.00 -10.36 8.16
N TYR A 139 -22.86 -11.37 8.33
CA TYR A 139 -22.51 -12.76 8.12
C TYR A 139 -23.51 -13.42 7.17
N SER A 140 -22.98 -14.09 6.15
CA SER A 140 -23.78 -14.94 5.27
C SER A 140 -23.83 -16.35 5.81
N ALA A 141 -25.00 -16.79 6.29
CA ALA A 141 -25.22 -18.17 6.74
C ALA A 141 -25.17 -19.15 5.56
N GLU A 142 -25.54 -18.72 4.36
CA GLU A 142 -25.52 -19.55 3.15
C GLU A 142 -24.10 -19.94 2.77
N PHE A 143 -23.17 -18.99 2.79
CA PHE A 143 -21.77 -19.21 2.39
C PHE A 143 -20.84 -19.46 3.58
N GLY A 144 -21.30 -19.25 4.81
CA GLY A 144 -20.46 -19.42 6.01
C GLY A 144 -19.34 -18.38 6.14
N ILE A 145 -19.52 -17.16 5.60
CA ILE A 145 -18.47 -16.13 5.53
C ILE A 145 -18.91 -14.80 6.15
N MET A 146 -17.90 -14.05 6.62
CA MET A 146 -18.10 -12.64 6.98
C MET A 146 -18.20 -11.79 5.71
N LEU A 147 -19.16 -10.90 5.69
CA LEU A 147 -19.38 -9.92 4.62
C LEU A 147 -18.67 -8.60 4.96
N GLN A 148 -19.29 -7.48 4.63
CA GLN A 148 -18.80 -6.14 4.97
C GLN A 148 -19.61 -5.54 6.12
N VAL A 149 -19.10 -4.49 6.74
CA VAL A 149 -19.89 -3.59 7.59
C VAL A 149 -20.78 -2.72 6.70
N THR A 150 -22.00 -2.45 7.13
CA THR A 150 -22.91 -1.60 6.35
C THR A 150 -22.65 -0.11 6.58
N PRO A 151 -22.94 0.77 5.59
CA PRO A 151 -22.94 2.21 5.79
C PRO A 151 -23.74 2.67 7.01
N ALA A 152 -24.94 2.09 7.22
CA ALA A 152 -25.80 2.41 8.35
C ALA A 152 -25.17 2.08 9.72
N ALA A 153 -24.43 0.97 9.81
CA ALA A 153 -23.73 0.60 11.04
C ALA A 153 -22.59 1.58 11.36
N ILE A 154 -21.86 2.05 10.34
CA ILE A 154 -20.80 3.06 10.48
C ILE A 154 -21.41 4.40 10.92
N GLU A 155 -22.48 4.85 10.25
CA GLU A 155 -23.16 6.09 10.60
C GLU A 155 -23.67 6.07 12.06
N ALA A 156 -24.30 4.98 12.48
CA ALA A 156 -24.77 4.83 13.85
C ALA A 156 -23.64 4.88 14.88
N ALA A 157 -22.48 4.28 14.58
CA ALA A 157 -21.32 4.31 15.46
C ALA A 157 -20.70 5.70 15.57
N LEU A 158 -20.56 6.42 14.46
CA LEU A 158 -20.02 7.79 14.41
C LEU A 158 -20.98 8.79 15.10
N ALA A 159 -22.29 8.61 14.93
CA ALA A 159 -23.30 9.42 15.63
C ALA A 159 -23.31 9.17 17.15
N ALA A 160 -23.03 7.95 17.58
CA ALA A 160 -22.98 7.58 19.00
C ALA A 160 -21.71 8.03 19.71
N ASP A 161 -20.60 8.13 18.99
CA ASP A 161 -19.30 8.53 19.57
C ASP A 161 -18.54 9.49 18.63
N SER A 162 -18.71 10.78 18.84
CA SER A 162 -18.03 11.84 18.07
C SER A 162 -16.52 11.95 18.33
N SER A 163 -15.98 11.15 19.26
CA SER A 163 -14.53 11.09 19.50
C SER A 163 -13.79 10.17 18.52
N ILE A 164 -14.49 9.40 17.70
CA ILE A 164 -13.93 8.58 16.62
C ILE A 164 -13.36 9.52 15.54
N LYS A 165 -12.07 9.37 15.22
CA LYS A 165 -11.35 10.23 14.28
C LYS A 165 -11.15 9.62 12.91
N ALA A 166 -11.15 8.30 12.82
CA ALA A 166 -11.02 7.59 11.56
C ALA A 166 -11.85 6.32 11.52
N VAL A 167 -12.17 5.87 10.32
CA VAL A 167 -12.80 4.59 10.01
C VAL A 167 -11.85 3.82 9.11
N LEU A 168 -11.57 2.55 9.40
CA LEU A 168 -10.80 1.68 8.52
C LEU A 168 -11.70 0.58 7.95
N LEU A 169 -11.57 0.33 6.66
CA LEU A 169 -12.21 -0.78 5.95
C LEU A 169 -11.15 -1.65 5.27
N THR A 170 -11.43 -2.94 5.11
CA THR A 170 -10.74 -3.81 4.15
C THR A 170 -11.71 -4.11 3.01
N SER A 171 -11.46 -3.53 1.83
CA SER A 171 -12.35 -3.66 0.68
C SER A 171 -11.56 -3.84 -0.63
N PRO A 172 -11.74 -4.98 -1.32
CA PRO A 172 -12.56 -6.13 -0.93
C PRO A 172 -12.00 -6.85 0.31
N ASN A 173 -12.86 -7.58 1.02
CA ASN A 173 -12.41 -8.45 2.09
C ASN A 173 -11.75 -9.73 1.53
N TYR A 174 -11.31 -10.64 2.41
CA TYR A 174 -10.64 -11.89 2.03
C TYR A 174 -11.47 -12.77 1.07
N TYR A 175 -12.78 -12.63 1.09
CA TYR A 175 -13.70 -13.40 0.24
C TYR A 175 -14.10 -12.69 -1.06
N GLY A 176 -13.50 -11.52 -1.35
CA GLY A 176 -13.79 -10.74 -2.54
C GLY A 176 -15.04 -9.85 -2.44
N VAL A 177 -15.63 -9.73 -1.26
CA VAL A 177 -16.81 -8.87 -1.06
C VAL A 177 -16.34 -7.43 -0.87
N ALA A 178 -16.78 -6.53 -1.75
CA ALA A 178 -16.49 -5.10 -1.67
C ALA A 178 -17.49 -4.35 -0.77
N ALA A 179 -17.02 -3.30 -0.11
CA ALA A 179 -17.86 -2.35 0.63
C ALA A 179 -18.40 -1.25 -0.29
N ASP A 180 -19.48 -0.59 0.11
CA ASP A 180 -19.90 0.68 -0.52
C ASP A 180 -19.01 1.83 -0.01
N VAL A 181 -17.78 1.89 -0.56
CA VAL A 181 -16.76 2.85 -0.15
C VAL A 181 -17.23 4.28 -0.35
N GLN A 182 -17.99 4.56 -1.42
CA GLN A 182 -18.47 5.90 -1.72
C GLN A 182 -19.47 6.40 -0.67
N ALA A 183 -20.47 5.58 -0.33
CA ALA A 183 -21.43 5.93 0.72
C ALA A 183 -20.73 6.11 2.07
N ILE A 184 -19.81 5.21 2.41
CA ILE A 184 -19.07 5.27 3.68
C ILE A 184 -18.16 6.51 3.73
N ALA A 185 -17.50 6.88 2.64
CA ALA A 185 -16.70 8.09 2.56
C ALA A 185 -17.53 9.34 2.84
N HIS A 186 -18.73 9.44 2.24
CA HIS A 186 -19.65 10.55 2.50
C HIS A 186 -20.05 10.63 3.99
N ILE A 187 -20.37 9.51 4.61
CA ILE A 187 -20.70 9.42 6.04
C ILE A 187 -19.51 9.89 6.89
N CYS A 188 -18.31 9.34 6.65
CA CYS A 188 -17.11 9.71 7.38
C CYS A 188 -16.85 11.23 7.31
N HIS A 189 -16.89 11.81 6.10
CA HIS A 189 -16.66 13.24 5.91
C HIS A 189 -17.73 14.10 6.61
N THR A 190 -19.00 13.68 6.61
CA THR A 190 -20.08 14.39 7.31
C THR A 190 -19.83 14.44 8.83
N HIS A 191 -19.23 13.40 9.40
CA HIS A 191 -18.88 13.32 10.81
C HIS A 191 -17.47 13.85 11.13
N GLY A 192 -16.72 14.37 10.15
CA GLY A 192 -15.36 14.87 10.34
C GLY A 192 -14.33 13.77 10.61
N ALA A 193 -14.63 12.53 10.21
CA ALA A 193 -13.73 11.39 10.33
C ALA A 193 -13.00 11.11 9.00
N VAL A 194 -11.77 10.58 9.09
CA VAL A 194 -10.98 10.15 7.92
C VAL A 194 -11.37 8.71 7.57
N LEU A 195 -11.60 8.43 6.29
CA LEU A 195 -11.75 7.06 5.81
C LEU A 195 -10.40 6.50 5.34
N LEU A 196 -10.02 5.37 5.88
CA LEU A 196 -8.83 4.59 5.53
C LEU A 196 -9.28 3.27 4.88
N VAL A 197 -8.78 2.97 3.70
CA VAL A 197 -9.18 1.75 2.97
C VAL A 197 -7.97 0.87 2.70
N ASP A 198 -8.02 -0.36 3.21
CA ASP A 198 -7.08 -1.42 2.87
C ASP A 198 -7.59 -2.15 1.62
N GLU A 199 -7.00 -1.84 0.48
CA GLU A 199 -7.32 -2.43 -0.83
C GLU A 199 -6.29 -3.49 -1.27
N ALA A 200 -5.63 -4.17 -0.34
CA ALA A 200 -4.61 -5.18 -0.67
C ALA A 200 -5.09 -6.24 -1.68
N HIS A 201 -6.39 -6.53 -1.73
CA HIS A 201 -7.00 -7.48 -2.66
C HIS A 201 -7.70 -6.82 -3.86
N GLY A 202 -7.77 -5.49 -3.92
CA GLY A 202 -8.58 -4.75 -4.88
C GLY A 202 -7.88 -3.74 -5.79
N PRO A 203 -6.52 -3.68 -5.91
CA PRO A 203 -5.85 -2.60 -6.64
C PRO A 203 -6.20 -2.58 -8.14
N HIS A 204 -6.76 -3.64 -8.68
CA HIS A 204 -7.17 -3.77 -10.08
C HIS A 204 -8.61 -3.31 -10.36
N LEU A 205 -9.44 -3.13 -9.32
CA LEU A 205 -10.87 -2.85 -9.49
C LEU A 205 -11.13 -1.48 -10.14
N GLY A 206 -10.21 -0.52 -9.98
CA GLY A 206 -10.31 0.79 -10.63
C GLY A 206 -10.10 0.76 -12.16
N PHE A 207 -9.71 -0.40 -12.72
CA PHE A 207 -9.39 -0.57 -14.14
C PHE A 207 -10.29 -1.60 -14.85
N SER A 208 -11.32 -2.11 -14.19
CA SER A 208 -12.25 -3.14 -14.70
C SER A 208 -13.50 -2.54 -15.30
#